data_498bdd9c7031070949e3787e8f417b64
#
_entry.id   498bdd9c7031070949e3787e8f417b64
#
_cell.length_a   1.000
_cell.length_b   1.000
_cell.length_c   1.000
_cell.angle_alpha   90.00
_cell.angle_beta   90.00
_cell.angle_gamma   90.00
#
_symmetry.space_group_name_H-M   'P 1'
#
loop_
_entity.id
_entity.type
_entity.pdbx_description
1 polymer ?
#
loop_
_entity_poly.entity_id
_entity_poly.type
_entity_poly.pdbx_seq_one_letter_code
_entity_poly.pdbx_strand_id
1 'polypeptide(L)'
;MSITAAIICAVVYAVINWLDPYTLSWQCLNRPIVVAPLVGLLLGDFQTGIIMGASLEAIFMGISAVGGSIPSDCLSGSIIAVAYTIVVGGDGAMETGLALSLTIGTVMSTINTMLMPLWAGLAPYWERLASECKPNKFRAISMVVNFIACLPGAAIIFLGVAFGIEGLQAGLAACPAWVMTGLAAAGTMMTAVGFGILLSMIWSTDIAVFYFVCFICAKSLGLSSLGIAVIGAAIALTLFFIDKRIIDAKNAVAAAPAAGAAAPANSEEDFF
;
A
#
# COMPACT_ATOMS: atom_id res chain seq x y z
N MET A 1 -30.27 0.88 -9.42
CA MET A 1 -29.22 0.95 -8.37
C MET A 1 -27.82 1.17 -8.94
N SER A 2 -27.51 0.75 -10.14
CA SER A 2 -26.16 0.84 -10.70
C SER A 2 -25.62 2.28 -10.89
N ILE A 3 -26.44 3.23 -11.37
CA ILE A 3 -25.97 4.60 -11.66
C ILE A 3 -25.64 5.37 -10.39
N THR A 4 -26.46 5.26 -9.35
CA THR A 4 -26.17 5.88 -8.04
C THR A 4 -24.91 5.31 -7.40
N ALA A 5 -24.72 3.99 -7.45
CA ALA A 5 -23.51 3.34 -6.99
C ALA A 5 -22.27 3.81 -7.78
N ALA A 6 -22.40 3.94 -9.10
CA ALA A 6 -21.33 4.43 -9.97
C ALA A 6 -20.91 5.88 -9.63
N ILE A 7 -21.89 6.76 -9.38
CA ILE A 7 -21.62 8.14 -8.97
C ILE A 7 -20.89 8.16 -7.64
N ILE A 8 -21.37 7.41 -6.64
CA ILE A 8 -20.75 7.32 -5.32
C ILE A 8 -19.30 6.85 -5.44
N CYS A 9 -19.04 5.77 -6.17
CA CYS A 9 -17.69 5.23 -6.37
C CYS A 9 -16.75 6.21 -7.06
N ALA A 10 -17.23 6.91 -8.10
CA ALA A 10 -16.44 7.92 -8.80
C ALA A 10 -16.12 9.12 -7.91
N VAL A 11 -17.07 9.59 -7.11
CA VAL A 11 -16.85 10.68 -6.14
C VAL A 11 -15.87 10.26 -5.06
N VAL A 12 -16.02 9.07 -4.50
CA VAL A 12 -15.08 8.53 -3.50
C VAL A 12 -13.67 8.46 -4.06
N TYR A 13 -13.50 7.95 -5.28
CA TYR A 13 -12.21 7.91 -5.95
C TYR A 13 -11.61 9.31 -6.12
N ALA A 14 -12.38 10.25 -6.67
CA ALA A 14 -11.90 11.60 -6.92
C ALA A 14 -11.51 12.32 -5.62
N VAL A 15 -12.33 12.20 -4.58
CA VAL A 15 -12.09 12.86 -3.27
C VAL A 15 -10.86 12.27 -2.59
N ILE A 16 -10.74 10.95 -2.51
CA ILE A 16 -9.61 10.31 -1.84
C ILE A 16 -8.31 10.58 -2.61
N ASN A 17 -8.31 10.38 -3.92
CA ASN A 17 -7.10 10.59 -4.74
C ASN A 17 -6.65 12.07 -4.74
N TRP A 18 -7.60 13.01 -4.67
CA TRP A 18 -7.27 14.43 -4.56
C TRP A 18 -6.79 14.83 -3.17
N LEU A 19 -7.41 14.27 -2.11
CA LEU A 19 -7.16 14.68 -0.72
C LEU A 19 -5.88 14.06 -0.15
N ASP A 20 -5.60 12.79 -0.46
CA ASP A 20 -4.52 12.01 0.16
C ASP A 20 -3.13 12.68 0.05
N PRO A 21 -2.68 13.20 -1.11
CA PRO A 21 -1.37 13.83 -1.24
C PRO A 21 -1.19 15.09 -0.40
N TYR A 22 -2.28 15.78 -0.03
CA TYR A 22 -2.24 17.05 0.70
C TYR A 22 -2.50 16.95 2.19
N THR A 23 -3.10 15.85 2.65
CA THR A 23 -3.49 15.68 4.07
C THR A 23 -2.57 14.75 4.83
N LEU A 24 -2.38 13.53 4.35
CA LEU A 24 -1.71 12.45 5.07
C LEU A 24 -0.45 11.92 4.38
N SER A 25 0.06 12.63 3.37
CA SER A 25 1.36 12.31 2.75
C SER A 25 1.40 11.05 1.90
N TRP A 26 0.45 10.91 0.98
CA TRP A 26 0.37 9.86 -0.03
C TRP A 26 0.26 8.42 0.51
N GLN A 27 -0.72 7.68 0.02
CA GLN A 27 -0.98 6.27 0.31
C GLN A 27 -1.49 5.93 1.73
N CYS A 28 -2.04 6.89 2.45
CA CYS A 28 -2.71 6.61 3.72
C CYS A 28 -4.22 6.39 3.52
N LEU A 29 -4.88 7.32 2.83
CA LEU A 29 -6.32 7.21 2.53
C LEU A 29 -6.61 6.24 1.38
N ASN A 30 -5.65 6.04 0.48
CA ASN A 30 -5.76 5.13 -0.67
C ASN A 30 -5.73 3.65 -0.28
N ARG A 31 -5.47 3.31 0.98
CA ARG A 31 -5.41 1.91 1.43
C ARG A 31 -6.77 1.24 1.43
N PRO A 32 -6.87 -0.03 1.00
CA PRO A 32 -8.12 -0.77 0.96
C PRO A 32 -8.86 -0.83 2.30
N ILE A 33 -8.13 -0.90 3.40
CA ILE A 33 -8.69 -0.93 4.76
C ILE A 33 -9.48 0.34 5.12
N VAL A 34 -9.20 1.48 4.45
CA VAL A 34 -9.92 2.75 4.63
C VAL A 34 -11.02 2.90 3.57
N VAL A 35 -10.68 2.61 2.33
CA VAL A 35 -11.56 2.83 1.17
C VAL A 35 -12.75 1.88 1.16
N ALA A 36 -12.51 0.60 1.42
CA ALA A 36 -13.55 -0.43 1.32
C ALA A 36 -14.69 -0.24 2.34
N PRO A 37 -14.43 0.02 3.64
CA PRO A 37 -15.50 0.36 4.58
C PRO A 37 -16.24 1.64 4.21
N LEU A 38 -15.53 2.66 3.69
CA LEU A 38 -16.15 3.91 3.25
C LEU A 38 -17.12 3.69 2.08
N VAL A 39 -16.69 2.94 1.07
CA VAL A 39 -17.55 2.56 -0.06
C VAL A 39 -18.72 1.70 0.42
N GLY A 40 -18.47 0.72 1.30
CA GLY A 40 -19.51 -0.12 1.89
C GLY A 40 -20.54 0.68 2.65
N LEU A 41 -20.12 1.66 3.47
CA LEU A 41 -21.01 2.56 4.19
C LEU A 41 -21.91 3.37 3.25
N LEU A 42 -21.34 3.92 2.18
CA LEU A 42 -22.06 4.74 1.21
C LEU A 42 -23.00 3.92 0.31
N LEU A 43 -22.69 2.66 0.08
CA LEU A 43 -23.52 1.74 -0.68
C LEU A 43 -24.56 0.99 0.17
N GLY A 44 -24.50 1.15 1.52
CA GLY A 44 -25.49 0.60 2.46
C GLY A 44 -25.14 -0.78 3.03
N ASP A 45 -23.97 -1.30 2.78
CA ASP A 45 -23.48 -2.55 3.38
C ASP A 45 -22.06 -2.37 3.95
N PHE A 46 -22.05 -1.79 5.16
CA PHE A 46 -20.80 -1.52 5.88
C PHE A 46 -20.06 -2.80 6.28
N GLN A 47 -20.79 -3.86 6.62
CA GLN A 47 -20.18 -5.11 7.06
C GLN A 47 -19.38 -5.77 5.93
N THR A 48 -19.96 -5.89 4.75
CA THR A 48 -19.26 -6.39 3.56
C THR A 48 -18.07 -5.51 3.22
N GLY A 49 -18.21 -4.17 3.36
CA GLY A 49 -17.10 -3.24 3.17
C GLY A 49 -15.90 -3.51 4.08
N ILE A 50 -16.13 -3.79 5.38
CA ILE A 50 -15.05 -4.11 6.34
C ILE A 50 -14.38 -5.44 5.98
N ILE A 51 -15.14 -6.48 5.73
CA ILE A 51 -14.61 -7.82 5.43
C ILE A 51 -13.78 -7.79 4.14
N MET A 52 -14.33 -7.16 3.10
CA MET A 52 -13.61 -6.94 1.84
C MET A 52 -12.36 -6.10 2.03
N GLY A 53 -12.45 -5.03 2.84
CA GLY A 53 -11.31 -4.16 3.14
C GLY A 53 -10.15 -4.90 3.78
N ALA A 54 -10.42 -5.76 4.74
CA ALA A 54 -9.39 -6.58 5.39
C ALA A 54 -8.74 -7.56 4.39
N SER A 55 -9.53 -8.22 3.55
CA SER A 55 -9.04 -9.17 2.55
C SER A 55 -8.24 -8.47 1.44
N LEU A 56 -8.74 -7.32 0.95
CA LEU A 56 -8.05 -6.51 -0.06
C LEU A 56 -6.76 -5.90 0.49
N GLU A 57 -6.75 -5.48 1.75
CA GLU A 57 -5.51 -4.98 2.39
C GLU A 57 -4.43 -6.06 2.41
N ALA A 58 -4.79 -7.31 2.72
CA ALA A 58 -3.84 -8.42 2.69
C ALA A 58 -3.29 -8.69 1.28
N ILE A 59 -4.12 -8.51 0.23
CA ILE A 59 -3.70 -8.67 -1.17
C ILE A 59 -2.74 -7.53 -1.58
N PHE A 60 -3.06 -6.28 -1.22
CA PHE A 60 -2.29 -5.10 -1.62
C PHE A 60 -1.17 -4.73 -0.64
N MET A 61 -0.97 -5.49 0.45
CA MET A 61 0.00 -5.17 1.50
C MET A 61 1.45 -5.08 0.97
N GLY A 62 1.84 -5.97 0.05
CA GLY A 62 3.17 -5.99 -0.55
C GLY A 62 3.32 -5.05 -1.76
N ILE A 63 2.24 -4.43 -2.23
CA ILE A 63 2.28 -3.57 -3.41
C ILE A 63 2.59 -2.14 -2.98
N SER A 64 3.77 -1.66 -3.36
CA SER A 64 4.26 -0.31 -3.07
C SER A 64 4.80 0.35 -4.32
N ALA A 65 4.84 1.67 -4.32
CA ALA A 65 5.46 2.44 -5.39
C ALA A 65 6.98 2.26 -5.37
N VAL A 66 7.55 1.81 -6.48
CA VAL A 66 9.00 1.65 -6.64
C VAL A 66 9.44 2.45 -7.87
N GLY A 67 10.38 3.37 -7.69
CA GLY A 67 10.92 4.16 -8.80
C GLY A 67 9.89 5.04 -9.52
N GLY A 68 8.81 5.45 -8.83
CA GLY A 68 7.73 6.24 -9.43
C GLY A 68 6.69 5.44 -10.21
N SER A 69 6.83 4.12 -10.27
CA SER A 69 5.84 3.22 -10.86
C SER A 69 5.08 2.48 -9.75
N ILE A 70 3.75 2.40 -9.89
CA ILE A 70 2.88 1.62 -9.02
C ILE A 70 2.38 0.44 -9.84
N PRO A 71 2.73 -0.81 -9.50
CA PRO A 71 2.37 -1.97 -10.32
C PRO A 71 0.87 -2.22 -10.38
N SER A 72 0.12 -1.83 -9.36
CA SER A 72 -1.34 -1.95 -9.34
C SER A 72 -1.94 -0.84 -8.46
N ASP A 73 -2.99 -0.20 -8.97
CA ASP A 73 -3.72 0.84 -8.24
C ASP A 73 -4.70 0.20 -7.25
N CYS A 74 -4.33 0.23 -5.96
CA CYS A 74 -5.13 -0.36 -4.90
C CYS A 74 -6.46 0.39 -4.66
N LEU A 75 -6.51 1.70 -4.94
CA LEU A 75 -7.71 2.51 -4.75
C LEU A 75 -8.82 2.08 -5.70
N SER A 76 -8.55 2.10 -7.01
CA SER A 76 -9.54 1.72 -8.03
C SER A 76 -9.90 0.24 -7.96
N GLY A 77 -8.92 -0.64 -7.74
CA GLY A 77 -9.15 -2.06 -7.55
C GLY A 77 -10.10 -2.35 -6.38
N SER A 78 -9.90 -1.67 -5.25
CA SER A 78 -10.75 -1.83 -4.05
C SER A 78 -12.15 -1.28 -4.24
N ILE A 79 -12.29 -0.08 -4.81
CA ILE A 79 -13.61 0.54 -5.03
C ILE A 79 -14.47 -0.36 -5.92
N ILE A 80 -13.93 -0.82 -7.05
CA ILE A 80 -14.71 -1.65 -7.99
C ILE A 80 -15.00 -3.03 -7.40
N ALA A 81 -14.05 -3.65 -6.70
CA ALA A 81 -14.25 -4.94 -6.06
C ALA A 81 -15.38 -4.90 -5.01
N VAL A 82 -15.39 -3.88 -4.15
CA VAL A 82 -16.42 -3.70 -3.12
C VAL A 82 -17.76 -3.36 -3.77
N ALA A 83 -17.78 -2.45 -4.75
CA ALA A 83 -18.99 -2.10 -5.47
C ALA A 83 -19.60 -3.32 -6.18
N TYR A 84 -18.77 -4.14 -6.84
CA TYR A 84 -19.19 -5.39 -7.45
C TYR A 84 -19.81 -6.33 -6.42
N THR A 85 -19.14 -6.60 -5.31
CA THR A 85 -19.60 -7.52 -4.27
C THR A 85 -20.94 -7.10 -3.68
N ILE A 86 -21.13 -5.79 -3.42
CA ILE A 86 -22.38 -5.26 -2.84
C ILE A 86 -23.52 -5.25 -3.86
N VAL A 87 -23.23 -4.87 -5.11
CA VAL A 87 -24.27 -4.74 -6.16
C VAL A 87 -24.73 -6.12 -6.65
N VAL A 88 -23.78 -7.04 -6.83
CA VAL A 88 -24.08 -8.39 -7.32
C VAL A 88 -24.70 -9.24 -6.21
N GLY A 89 -24.09 -9.21 -5.02
CA GLY A 89 -24.52 -10.04 -3.88
C GLY A 89 -24.38 -11.53 -4.16
N GLY A 90 -24.81 -12.33 -3.20
CA GLY A 90 -24.87 -13.79 -3.33
C GLY A 90 -23.55 -14.53 -3.06
N ASP A 91 -23.65 -15.88 -3.06
CA ASP A 91 -22.51 -16.75 -2.77
C ASP A 91 -21.44 -16.62 -3.87
N GLY A 92 -20.19 -16.41 -3.47
CA GLY A 92 -19.05 -16.28 -4.40
C GLY A 92 -18.80 -14.89 -4.98
N ALA A 93 -19.66 -13.90 -4.69
CA ALA A 93 -19.43 -12.51 -5.15
C ALA A 93 -18.18 -11.89 -4.53
N MET A 94 -17.88 -12.22 -3.27
CA MET A 94 -16.72 -11.76 -2.55
C MET A 94 -15.42 -12.29 -3.18
N GLU A 95 -15.32 -13.59 -3.40
CA GLU A 95 -14.15 -14.23 -4.01
C GLU A 95 -13.89 -13.72 -5.42
N THR A 96 -14.97 -13.54 -6.20
CA THR A 96 -14.90 -12.96 -7.54
C THR A 96 -14.42 -11.51 -7.47
N GLY A 97 -14.95 -10.70 -6.57
CA GLY A 97 -14.52 -9.32 -6.34
C GLY A 97 -13.03 -9.24 -5.97
N LEU A 98 -12.55 -10.10 -5.09
CA LEU A 98 -11.15 -10.19 -4.72
C LEU A 98 -10.25 -10.54 -5.92
N ALA A 99 -10.64 -11.53 -6.73
CA ALA A 99 -9.89 -11.93 -7.92
C ALA A 99 -9.82 -10.80 -8.96
N LEU A 100 -10.90 -10.04 -9.11
CA LEU A 100 -10.98 -8.93 -10.06
C LEU A 100 -10.19 -7.69 -9.60
N SER A 101 -10.03 -7.48 -8.30
CA SER A 101 -9.41 -6.27 -7.74
C SER A 101 -8.01 -6.01 -8.28
N LEU A 102 -7.17 -7.04 -8.35
CA LEU A 102 -5.80 -6.92 -8.83
C LEU A 102 -5.76 -6.67 -10.33
N THR A 103 -6.59 -7.36 -11.10
CA THR A 103 -6.68 -7.17 -12.56
C THR A 103 -7.12 -5.74 -12.91
N ILE A 104 -8.14 -5.24 -12.23
CA ILE A 104 -8.63 -3.88 -12.41
C ILE A 104 -7.59 -2.86 -11.97
N GLY A 105 -6.94 -3.10 -10.83
CA GLY A 105 -5.88 -2.24 -10.32
C GLY A 105 -4.68 -2.14 -11.28
N THR A 106 -4.28 -3.24 -11.94
CA THR A 106 -3.20 -3.23 -12.93
C THR A 106 -3.59 -2.49 -14.21
N VAL A 107 -4.80 -2.68 -14.70
CA VAL A 107 -5.33 -1.93 -15.87
C VAL A 107 -5.35 -0.44 -15.56
N MET A 108 -5.85 -0.04 -14.39
CA MET A 108 -5.92 1.36 -14.00
C MET A 108 -4.54 1.98 -13.81
N SER A 109 -3.61 1.25 -13.23
CA SER A 109 -2.20 1.67 -13.13
C SER A 109 -1.57 1.89 -14.50
N THR A 110 -1.85 1.02 -15.48
CA THR A 110 -1.38 1.17 -16.85
C THR A 110 -1.92 2.44 -17.49
N ILE A 111 -3.23 2.72 -17.32
CA ILE A 111 -3.86 3.94 -17.83
C ILE A 111 -3.25 5.18 -17.19
N ASN A 112 -3.07 5.19 -15.87
CA ASN A 112 -2.43 6.29 -15.15
C ASN A 112 -1.00 6.53 -15.64
N THR A 113 -0.23 5.46 -15.90
CA THR A 113 1.12 5.56 -16.45
C THR A 113 1.12 6.15 -17.87
N MET A 114 0.14 5.80 -18.71
CA MET A 114 -0.01 6.40 -20.04
C MET A 114 -0.37 7.88 -20.01
N LEU A 115 -1.06 8.35 -18.97
CA LEU A 115 -1.40 9.76 -18.78
C LEU A 115 -0.26 10.58 -18.17
N MET A 116 0.75 9.93 -17.57
CA MET A 116 1.87 10.60 -16.88
C MET A 116 2.65 11.60 -17.76
N PRO A 117 2.95 11.32 -19.06
CA PRO A 117 3.65 12.28 -19.92
C PRO A 117 2.87 13.58 -20.14
N LEU A 118 1.53 13.55 -20.11
CA LEU A 118 0.71 14.75 -20.22
C LEU A 118 0.93 15.69 -19.03
N TRP A 119 1.02 15.14 -17.83
CA TRP A 119 1.29 15.91 -16.62
C TRP A 119 2.75 16.36 -16.53
N ALA A 120 3.69 15.54 -17.02
CA ALA A 120 5.10 15.90 -17.11
C ALA A 120 5.34 17.12 -18.03
N GLY A 121 4.50 17.32 -19.04
CA GLY A 121 4.53 18.50 -19.89
C GLY A 121 4.34 19.84 -19.15
N LEU A 122 3.80 19.82 -17.93
CA LEU A 122 3.67 21.00 -17.07
C LEU A 122 4.93 21.33 -16.28
N ALA A 123 5.99 20.50 -16.31
CA ALA A 123 7.22 20.70 -15.54
C ALA A 123 7.86 22.08 -15.74
N PRO A 124 7.99 22.62 -16.98
CA PRO A 124 8.60 23.96 -17.16
C PRO A 124 7.79 25.08 -16.48
N TYR A 125 6.48 24.91 -16.38
CA TYR A 125 5.63 25.86 -15.67
C TYR A 125 5.86 25.84 -14.16
N TRP A 126 6.06 24.65 -13.58
CA TRP A 126 6.40 24.49 -12.17
C TRP A 126 7.77 25.08 -11.84
N GLU A 127 8.77 24.85 -12.69
CA GLU A 127 10.12 25.41 -12.55
C GLU A 127 10.06 26.94 -12.56
N ARG A 128 9.27 27.52 -13.44
CA ARG A 128 9.09 28.98 -13.49
C ARG A 128 8.45 29.51 -12.22
N LEU A 129 7.38 28.90 -11.71
CA LEU A 129 6.74 29.33 -10.47
C LEU A 129 7.66 29.20 -9.26
N ALA A 130 8.51 28.18 -9.25
CA ALA A 130 9.52 27.98 -8.21
C ALA A 130 10.62 29.03 -8.28
N SER A 131 11.15 29.35 -9.48
CA SER A 131 12.17 30.38 -9.67
C SER A 131 11.68 31.81 -9.34
N GLU A 132 10.37 32.06 -9.55
CA GLU A 132 9.73 33.32 -9.16
C GLU A 132 9.40 33.43 -7.67
N CYS A 133 9.71 32.38 -6.86
CA CYS A 133 9.40 32.30 -5.41
C CYS A 133 7.95 32.62 -5.07
N LYS A 134 6.98 32.06 -5.82
CA LYS A 134 5.53 32.25 -5.62
C LYS A 134 4.83 31.06 -4.97
N PRO A 135 5.05 30.76 -3.66
CA PRO A 135 4.60 29.52 -3.04
C PRO A 135 3.07 29.38 -3.03
N ASN A 136 2.33 30.46 -2.81
CA ASN A 136 0.87 30.41 -2.76
C ASN A 136 0.24 30.08 -4.11
N LYS A 137 0.81 30.65 -5.21
CA LYS A 137 0.35 30.33 -6.56
C LYS A 137 0.73 28.90 -6.94
N PHE A 138 1.94 28.47 -6.60
CA PHE A 138 2.41 27.10 -6.82
C PHE A 138 1.45 26.09 -6.15
N ARG A 139 1.11 26.30 -4.87
CA ARG A 139 0.20 25.44 -4.11
C ARG A 139 -1.21 25.41 -4.69
N ALA A 140 -1.79 26.59 -5.00
CA ALA A 140 -3.14 26.67 -5.54
C ALA A 140 -3.26 25.97 -6.90
N ILE A 141 -2.30 26.20 -7.80
CA ILE A 141 -2.31 25.60 -9.13
C ILE A 141 -2.04 24.09 -9.03
N SER A 142 -1.14 23.65 -8.13
CA SER A 142 -0.92 22.23 -7.86
C SER A 142 -2.20 21.51 -7.44
N MET A 143 -2.98 22.11 -6.54
CA MET A 143 -4.28 21.55 -6.12
C MET A 143 -5.27 21.42 -7.27
N VAL A 144 -5.37 22.45 -8.11
CA VAL A 144 -6.28 22.45 -9.27
C VAL A 144 -5.85 21.42 -10.30
N VAL A 145 -4.55 21.37 -10.63
CA VAL A 145 -4.03 20.39 -11.61
C VAL A 145 -4.22 18.97 -11.10
N ASN A 146 -3.96 18.70 -9.81
CA ASN A 146 -4.20 17.39 -9.24
C ASN A 146 -5.69 17.00 -9.28
N PHE A 147 -6.60 17.94 -9.01
CA PHE A 147 -8.04 17.68 -9.15
C PHE A 147 -8.41 17.30 -10.59
N ILE A 148 -7.90 18.04 -11.59
CA ILE A 148 -8.12 17.73 -13.00
C ILE A 148 -7.52 16.37 -13.35
N ALA A 149 -6.35 16.03 -12.79
CA ALA A 149 -5.71 14.74 -13.00
C ALA A 149 -6.50 13.54 -12.43
N CYS A 150 -7.34 13.74 -11.42
CA CYS A 150 -8.20 12.71 -10.87
C CYS A 150 -9.44 12.41 -11.75
N LEU A 151 -9.89 13.36 -12.58
CA LEU A 151 -11.13 13.24 -13.34
C LEU A 151 -11.14 12.08 -14.34
N PRO A 152 -10.10 11.81 -15.14
CA PRO A 152 -10.07 10.66 -16.04
C PRO A 152 -10.26 9.34 -15.31
N GLY A 153 -9.57 9.16 -14.17
CA GLY A 153 -9.72 7.98 -13.33
C GLY A 153 -11.14 7.82 -12.76
N ALA A 154 -11.71 8.90 -12.26
CA ALA A 154 -13.09 8.91 -11.77
C ALA A 154 -14.11 8.56 -12.87
N ALA A 155 -13.91 9.07 -14.08
CA ALA A 155 -14.76 8.75 -15.23
C ALA A 155 -14.67 7.26 -15.61
N ILE A 156 -13.47 6.67 -15.58
CA ILE A 156 -13.28 5.25 -15.87
C ILE A 156 -13.96 4.39 -14.78
N ILE A 157 -13.86 4.77 -13.52
CA ILE A 157 -14.55 4.05 -12.43
C ILE A 157 -16.06 4.18 -12.57
N PHE A 158 -16.56 5.38 -12.91
CA PHE A 158 -17.97 5.57 -13.18
C PHE A 158 -18.47 4.62 -14.27
N LEU A 159 -17.79 4.58 -15.43
CA LEU A 159 -18.15 3.72 -16.54
C LEU A 159 -18.01 2.23 -16.16
N GLY A 160 -16.97 1.86 -15.44
CA GLY A 160 -16.74 0.50 -14.97
C GLY A 160 -17.83 0.00 -14.02
N VAL A 161 -18.30 0.83 -13.10
CA VAL A 161 -19.36 0.47 -12.16
C VAL A 161 -20.74 0.56 -12.82
N ALA A 162 -20.99 1.57 -13.67
CA ALA A 162 -22.30 1.76 -14.30
C ALA A 162 -22.64 0.69 -15.33
N PHE A 163 -21.67 0.30 -16.14
CA PHE A 163 -21.87 -0.59 -17.29
C PHE A 163 -21.06 -1.88 -17.19
N GLY A 164 -19.93 -1.84 -16.49
CA GLY A 164 -19.00 -2.95 -16.40
C GLY A 164 -19.52 -4.09 -15.51
N ILE A 165 -20.25 -3.79 -14.45
CA ILE A 165 -20.80 -4.80 -13.53
C ILE A 165 -21.82 -5.68 -14.23
N GLU A 166 -22.75 -5.10 -14.98
CA GLU A 166 -23.78 -5.86 -15.74
C GLU A 166 -23.13 -6.73 -16.84
N GLY A 167 -22.19 -6.14 -17.60
CA GLY A 167 -21.43 -6.88 -18.61
C GLY A 167 -20.59 -8.00 -18.01
N LEU A 168 -20.00 -7.77 -16.84
CA LEU A 168 -19.22 -8.77 -16.12
C LEU A 168 -20.11 -9.91 -15.58
N GLN A 169 -21.28 -9.60 -15.02
CA GLN A 169 -22.26 -10.60 -14.59
C GLN A 169 -22.72 -11.47 -15.77
N ALA A 170 -23.07 -10.85 -16.88
CA ALA A 170 -23.48 -11.59 -18.08
C ALA A 170 -22.35 -12.50 -18.60
N GLY A 171 -21.12 -12.01 -18.59
CA GLY A 171 -19.93 -12.77 -18.95
C GLY A 171 -19.68 -13.95 -18.00
N LEU A 172 -19.77 -13.73 -16.68
CA LEU A 172 -19.57 -14.77 -15.66
C LEU A 172 -20.70 -15.82 -15.71
N ALA A 173 -21.94 -15.40 -15.94
CA ALA A 173 -23.06 -16.33 -16.09
C ALA A 173 -22.93 -17.24 -17.33
N ALA A 174 -22.24 -16.79 -18.37
CA ALA A 174 -21.93 -17.59 -19.55
C ALA A 174 -20.71 -18.52 -19.34
N CYS A 175 -19.94 -18.34 -18.26
CA CYS A 175 -18.75 -19.15 -17.98
C CYS A 175 -19.12 -20.54 -17.46
N PRO A 176 -18.39 -21.61 -17.86
CA PRO A 176 -18.52 -22.92 -17.29
C PRO A 176 -18.18 -22.96 -15.79
N ALA A 177 -18.81 -23.87 -15.04
CA ALA A 177 -18.63 -23.99 -13.58
C ALA A 177 -17.15 -24.16 -13.15
N TRP A 178 -16.33 -24.83 -13.94
CA TRP A 178 -14.90 -25.02 -13.63
C TRP A 178 -14.12 -23.70 -13.68
N VAL A 179 -14.53 -22.73 -14.55
CA VAL A 179 -13.93 -21.38 -14.61
C VAL A 179 -14.27 -20.62 -13.33
N MET A 180 -15.52 -20.70 -12.87
CA MET A 180 -15.95 -20.03 -11.64
C MET A 180 -15.21 -20.59 -10.42
N THR A 181 -15.08 -21.92 -10.33
CA THR A 181 -14.28 -22.55 -9.27
C THR A 181 -12.81 -22.13 -9.32
N GLY A 182 -12.24 -22.06 -10.52
CA GLY A 182 -10.87 -21.55 -10.72
C GLY A 182 -10.70 -20.10 -10.30
N LEU A 183 -11.67 -19.24 -10.63
CA LEU A 183 -11.66 -17.82 -10.26
C LEU A 183 -11.77 -17.63 -8.73
N ALA A 184 -12.63 -18.39 -8.07
CA ALA A 184 -12.74 -18.40 -6.60
C ALA A 184 -11.43 -18.86 -5.93
N ALA A 185 -10.82 -19.93 -6.45
CA ALA A 185 -9.51 -20.38 -5.98
C ALA A 185 -8.42 -19.30 -6.20
N ALA A 186 -8.41 -18.65 -7.36
CA ALA A 186 -7.50 -17.54 -7.65
C ALA A 186 -7.68 -16.38 -6.66
N GLY A 187 -8.91 -15.99 -6.34
CA GLY A 187 -9.22 -14.95 -5.35
C GLY A 187 -8.60 -15.24 -3.97
N THR A 188 -8.75 -16.47 -3.49
CA THR A 188 -8.16 -16.89 -2.19
C THR A 188 -6.63 -16.94 -2.24
N MET A 189 -6.04 -17.30 -3.38
CA MET A 189 -4.58 -17.34 -3.56
C MET A 189 -3.95 -15.94 -3.66
N MET A 190 -4.70 -14.90 -4.04
CA MET A 190 -4.19 -13.52 -4.16
C MET A 190 -3.63 -13.01 -2.84
N THR A 191 -4.25 -13.36 -1.72
CA THR A 191 -3.73 -13.01 -0.39
C THR A 191 -2.33 -13.60 -0.14
N ALA A 192 -2.10 -14.86 -0.55
CA ALA A 192 -0.79 -15.48 -0.44
C ALA A 192 0.26 -14.80 -1.33
N VAL A 193 -0.14 -14.31 -2.52
CA VAL A 193 0.74 -13.53 -3.40
C VAL A 193 1.12 -12.20 -2.73
N GLY A 194 0.16 -11.47 -2.14
CA GLY A 194 0.42 -10.23 -1.42
C GLY A 194 1.43 -10.42 -0.27
N PHE A 195 1.25 -11.45 0.55
CA PHE A 195 2.21 -11.82 1.60
C PHE A 195 3.56 -12.26 1.03
N GLY A 196 3.59 -12.96 -0.10
CA GLY A 196 4.83 -13.36 -0.79
C GLY A 196 5.63 -12.15 -1.27
N ILE A 197 4.98 -11.13 -1.83
CA ILE A 197 5.61 -9.87 -2.23
C ILE A 197 6.16 -9.14 -1.01
N LEU A 198 5.36 -8.99 0.05
CA LEU A 198 5.81 -8.37 1.30
C LEU A 198 7.03 -9.10 1.87
N LEU A 199 6.98 -10.43 1.93
CA LEU A 199 8.08 -11.25 2.41
C LEU A 199 9.34 -11.05 1.55
N SER A 200 9.22 -10.96 0.23
CA SER A 200 10.36 -10.72 -0.66
C SER A 200 11.04 -9.37 -0.42
N MET A 201 10.30 -8.36 0.04
CA MET A 201 10.85 -7.03 0.35
C MET A 201 11.63 -6.99 1.67
N ILE A 202 11.21 -7.79 2.66
CA ILE A 202 11.85 -7.83 3.98
C ILE A 202 12.80 -9.01 4.16
N TRP A 203 12.92 -9.89 3.14
CA TRP A 203 13.72 -11.09 3.23
C TRP A 203 15.21 -10.74 3.32
N SER A 204 15.84 -11.19 4.40
CA SER A 204 17.30 -11.24 4.54
C SER A 204 17.69 -12.59 5.14
N THR A 205 18.91 -13.04 4.88
CA THR A 205 19.41 -14.32 5.36
C THR A 205 19.35 -14.40 6.90
N ASP A 206 19.58 -13.27 7.55
CA ASP A 206 19.61 -13.17 9.01
C ASP A 206 18.22 -13.29 9.64
N ILE A 207 17.19 -12.81 8.93
CA ILE A 207 15.80 -12.82 9.41
C ILE A 207 15.07 -14.09 8.99
N ALA A 208 15.55 -14.79 7.96
CA ALA A 208 14.91 -16.00 7.41
C ALA A 208 14.66 -17.08 8.48
N VAL A 209 15.56 -17.22 9.45
CA VAL A 209 15.41 -18.18 10.55
C VAL A 209 14.15 -17.91 11.36
N PHE A 210 13.86 -16.65 11.67
CA PHE A 210 12.66 -16.27 12.42
C PHE A 210 11.36 -16.59 11.68
N TYR A 211 11.35 -16.46 10.34
CA TYR A 211 10.22 -16.85 9.52
C TYR A 211 9.86 -18.33 9.71
N PHE A 212 10.84 -19.23 9.63
CA PHE A 212 10.59 -20.66 9.81
C PHE A 212 10.15 -21.00 11.23
N VAL A 213 10.73 -20.36 12.24
CA VAL A 213 10.31 -20.53 13.64
C VAL A 213 8.86 -20.09 13.84
N CYS A 214 8.49 -18.91 13.34
CA CYS A 214 7.12 -18.41 13.43
C CYS A 214 6.13 -19.30 12.65
N PHE A 215 6.54 -19.81 11.49
CA PHE A 215 5.73 -20.75 10.70
C PHE A 215 5.44 -22.06 11.48
N ILE A 216 6.46 -22.63 12.13
CA ILE A 216 6.31 -23.82 12.97
C ILE A 216 5.40 -23.50 14.16
N CYS A 217 5.56 -22.37 14.82
CA CYS A 217 4.71 -21.94 15.93
C CYS A 217 3.24 -21.82 15.51
N ALA A 218 2.97 -21.23 14.35
CA ALA A 218 1.63 -21.12 13.81
C ALA A 218 1.01 -22.50 13.48
N LYS A 219 1.79 -23.36 12.82
CA LYS A 219 1.29 -24.62 12.27
C LYS A 219 1.23 -25.75 13.30
N SER A 220 2.24 -25.86 14.16
CA SER A 220 2.36 -26.97 15.13
C SER A 220 1.78 -26.66 16.50
N LEU A 221 1.92 -25.41 16.97
CA LEU A 221 1.41 -24.97 18.27
C LEU A 221 0.03 -24.33 18.18
N GLY A 222 -0.48 -24.08 16.97
CA GLY A 222 -1.79 -23.45 16.77
C GLY A 222 -1.90 -22.03 17.32
N LEU A 223 -0.78 -21.33 17.49
CA LEU A 223 -0.77 -19.98 18.02
C LEU A 223 -1.45 -19.02 17.03
N SER A 224 -2.25 -18.11 17.58
CA SER A 224 -2.86 -17.05 16.77
C SER A 224 -1.80 -16.12 16.20
N SER A 225 -2.07 -15.51 15.04
CA SER A 225 -1.18 -14.54 14.41
C SER A 225 -0.82 -13.39 15.35
N LEU A 226 -1.77 -12.97 16.19
CA LEU A 226 -1.54 -11.94 17.21
C LEU A 226 -0.53 -12.39 18.25
N GLY A 227 -0.63 -13.64 18.75
CA GLY A 227 0.31 -14.19 19.73
C GLY A 227 1.73 -14.26 19.18
N ILE A 228 1.88 -14.69 17.91
CA ILE A 228 3.17 -14.74 17.22
C ILE A 228 3.74 -13.33 17.02
N ALA A 229 2.89 -12.36 16.66
CA ALA A 229 3.31 -10.96 16.50
C ALA A 229 3.84 -10.36 17.82
N VAL A 230 3.17 -10.63 18.95
CA VAL A 230 3.62 -10.16 20.27
C VAL A 230 4.97 -10.79 20.66
N ILE A 231 5.14 -12.10 20.46
CA ILE A 231 6.41 -12.80 20.73
C ILE A 231 7.51 -12.24 19.83
N GLY A 232 7.25 -12.07 18.53
CA GLY A 232 8.20 -11.51 17.58
C GLY A 232 8.61 -10.07 17.95
N ALA A 233 7.66 -9.23 18.35
CA ALA A 233 7.93 -7.88 18.80
C ALA A 233 8.78 -7.85 20.06
N ALA A 234 8.52 -8.75 21.04
CA ALA A 234 9.34 -8.85 22.24
C ALA A 234 10.79 -9.25 21.94
N ILE A 235 10.99 -10.22 21.02
CA ILE A 235 12.33 -10.63 20.58
C ILE A 235 13.02 -9.47 19.85
N ALA A 236 12.35 -8.81 18.94
CA ALA A 236 12.90 -7.69 18.16
C ALA A 236 13.34 -6.53 19.07
N LEU A 237 12.51 -6.16 20.07
CA LEU A 237 12.86 -5.14 21.06
C LEU A 237 14.06 -5.55 21.91
N THR A 238 14.13 -6.81 22.32
CA THR A 238 15.27 -7.31 23.11
C THR A 238 16.57 -7.22 22.32
N LEU A 239 16.57 -7.67 21.07
CA LEU A 239 17.73 -7.58 20.17
C LEU A 239 18.12 -6.13 19.91
N PHE A 240 17.16 -5.25 19.68
CA PHE A 240 17.42 -3.82 19.47
C PHE A 240 18.12 -3.19 20.68
N PHE A 241 17.69 -3.50 21.90
CA PHE A 241 18.35 -2.97 23.11
C PHE A 241 19.75 -3.56 23.33
N ILE A 242 19.97 -4.81 22.94
CA ILE A 242 21.31 -5.43 22.99
C ILE A 242 22.23 -4.73 21.99
N ASP A 243 21.82 -4.59 20.75
CA ASP A 243 22.60 -3.93 19.70
C ASP A 243 22.90 -2.46 20.06
N LYS A 244 21.92 -1.74 20.59
CA LYS A 244 22.11 -0.37 21.05
C LYS A 244 23.18 -0.30 22.14
N ARG A 245 23.15 -1.19 23.14
CA ARG A 245 24.18 -1.23 24.17
C ARG A 245 25.57 -1.53 23.61
N ILE A 246 25.69 -2.41 22.64
CA ILE A 246 26.95 -2.73 21.96
C ILE A 246 27.48 -1.50 21.19
N ILE A 247 26.61 -0.79 20.49
CA ILE A 247 26.97 0.43 19.75
C ILE A 247 27.39 1.53 20.73
N ASP A 248 26.65 1.75 21.80
CA ASP A 248 26.97 2.75 22.84
C ASP A 248 28.30 2.42 23.51
N ALA A 249 28.57 1.13 23.83
CA ALA A 249 29.84 0.70 24.37
C ALA A 249 31.02 0.92 23.39
N LYS A 250 30.84 0.61 22.11
CA LYS A 250 31.85 0.89 21.06
C LYS A 250 32.14 2.38 20.94
N ASN A 251 31.11 3.21 20.96
CA ASN A 251 31.25 4.67 20.85
C ASN A 251 31.94 5.24 22.12
N ALA A 252 31.65 4.69 23.30
CA ALA A 252 32.32 5.07 24.55
C ALA A 252 33.81 4.72 24.54
N VAL A 253 34.17 3.54 24.00
CA VAL A 253 35.59 3.14 23.85
C VAL A 253 36.29 4.01 22.80
N ALA A 254 35.63 4.38 21.71
CA ALA A 254 36.20 5.25 20.67
C ALA A 254 36.33 6.71 21.13
N ALA A 255 35.48 7.14 22.08
CA ALA A 255 35.53 8.48 22.67
C ALA A 255 36.44 8.56 23.89
N ALA A 256 36.94 7.45 24.43
CA ALA A 256 37.92 7.46 25.50
C ALA A 256 39.23 8.04 24.94
N PRO A 257 39.77 9.15 25.50
CA PRO A 257 41.07 9.65 25.09
C PRO A 257 42.08 8.54 25.33
N ALA A 258 42.98 8.35 24.36
CA ALA A 258 44.07 7.37 24.47
C ALA A 258 44.91 7.69 25.71
N ALA A 259 44.46 7.19 26.89
CA ALA A 259 45.18 7.24 28.12
C ALA A 259 46.29 6.17 28.06
N GLY A 260 47.40 6.55 27.45
CA GLY A 260 48.53 5.63 27.32
C GLY A 260 49.65 6.09 26.39
N ALA A 261 49.60 7.30 25.84
CA ALA A 261 50.83 7.89 25.34
C ALA A 261 51.55 8.51 26.52
N ALA A 262 52.44 7.75 27.13
CA ALA A 262 53.42 8.27 28.06
C ALA A 262 54.12 9.46 27.40
N ALA A 263 54.04 10.63 28.03
CA ALA A 263 54.83 11.76 27.64
C ALA A 263 56.31 11.37 27.68
N PRO A 264 57.11 11.69 26.66
CA PRO A 264 58.54 11.52 26.77
C PRO A 264 59.01 12.44 27.90
N ALA A 265 59.66 11.86 28.88
CA ALA A 265 60.38 12.59 29.89
C ALA A 265 61.50 13.39 29.20
N ASN A 266 61.27 14.68 29.01
CA ASN A 266 62.34 15.63 28.71
C ASN A 266 63.14 15.81 29.99
N SER A 267 64.20 15.07 30.12
CA SER A 267 65.30 15.45 30.95
C SER A 267 66.12 16.47 30.18
N GLU A 268 65.77 17.74 30.28
CA GLU A 268 66.73 18.83 30.04
C GLU A 268 67.62 18.92 31.26
N GLU A 269 68.75 18.27 31.16
CA GLU A 269 69.92 18.70 31.92
C GLU A 269 70.46 19.97 31.22
N ASP A 270 70.15 21.10 31.84
CA ASP A 270 70.85 22.38 31.65
C ASP A 270 72.25 22.21 32.19
N PHE A 271 73.26 22.28 31.33
CA PHE A 271 74.64 22.63 31.71
C PHE A 271 75.26 23.53 30.63
N PHE A 272 75.43 24.82 31.05
CA PHE A 272 76.16 25.97 30.48
C PHE A 272 75.47 26.69 29.32
#